data_84d3995ea9c88a2893bdc9a438fdb120
#
_entry.id   84d3995ea9c88a2893bdc9a438fdb120
#
_cell.length_a   1.000
_cell.length_b   1.000
_cell.length_c   1.000
_cell.angle_alpha   90.00
_cell.angle_beta   90.00
_cell.angle_gamma   90.00
#
_symmetry.space_group_name_H-M   'P 1'
#
loop_
_entity.id
_entity.type
_entity.pdbx_description
1 polymer ?
#
loop_
_entity_poly.entity_id
_entity_poly.type
_entity_poly.pdbx_seq_one_letter_code
_entity_poly.pdbx_strand_id
1 'polypeptide(L)'
;WTENGSTFTVEDGAFKANVYTILPNTWSTQLYQNVPVYKDATYQLSFRAKSSVARNLTVGLEGANNSSLFSETFSVGTDWQTYTYTFSPSVSNNSAKLLFFMGNVSGTTDTAHDIYLDDITLEALPDELVTNGDFSDGLTGWETWTENGSTYNCTDGAFVATIPTTLPNTWSAQLYQNITLPENGTYKISFKAKSSIARQITVALEKDALSPAFSQTFDVGTDWTTIEYTFSGTTSYSSAKLVFMLGNVGST
;
A
#
# COMPACT_ATOMS: atom_id res chain seq x y z
N TRP A 1 -14.19 2.39 -26.62
CA TRP A 1 -15.33 3.11 -27.19
C TRP A 1 -14.90 4.44 -27.83
N THR A 2 -15.46 4.79 -28.99
CA THR A 2 -15.19 6.06 -29.69
C THR A 2 -16.45 6.58 -30.40
N GLU A 3 -16.55 7.91 -30.56
CA GLU A 3 -17.57 8.61 -31.34
C GLU A 3 -17.09 8.90 -32.77
N ASN A 4 -16.48 7.94 -33.47
CA ASN A 4 -15.95 8.07 -34.82
C ASN A 4 -14.76 9.05 -35.00
N GLY A 5 -14.00 9.32 -33.94
CA GLY A 5 -12.79 10.14 -33.96
C GLY A 5 -11.50 9.35 -33.91
N SER A 6 -11.58 8.01 -33.68
CA SER A 6 -10.42 7.16 -33.49
C SER A 6 -10.70 5.71 -33.85
N THR A 7 -9.62 4.95 -34.07
CA THR A 7 -9.63 3.48 -34.21
C THR A 7 -8.70 2.85 -33.20
N PHE A 8 -8.96 1.59 -32.83
CA PHE A 8 -8.23 0.85 -31.83
C PHE A 8 -7.62 -0.42 -32.39
N THR A 9 -6.38 -0.68 -32.02
CA THR A 9 -5.64 -1.89 -32.38
C THR A 9 -4.77 -2.33 -31.20
N VAL A 10 -4.16 -3.50 -31.33
CA VAL A 10 -3.04 -3.92 -30.47
C VAL A 10 -1.81 -3.99 -31.38
N GLU A 11 -0.73 -3.32 -30.97
CA GLU A 11 0.53 -3.27 -31.70
C GLU A 11 1.66 -3.59 -30.72
N ASP A 12 2.47 -4.59 -31.03
CA ASP A 12 3.58 -5.07 -30.19
C ASP A 12 3.19 -5.39 -28.73
N GLY A 13 1.96 -5.89 -28.53
CA GLY A 13 1.42 -6.19 -27.20
C GLY A 13 0.74 -5.03 -26.50
N ALA A 14 0.94 -3.80 -26.92
CA ALA A 14 0.34 -2.61 -26.35
C ALA A 14 -1.01 -2.25 -27.00
N PHE A 15 -1.94 -1.72 -26.22
CA PHE A 15 -3.12 -1.04 -26.77
C PHE A 15 -2.71 0.21 -27.52
N LYS A 16 -3.28 0.41 -28.70
CA LYS A 16 -3.07 1.59 -29.55
C LYS A 16 -4.41 2.23 -29.95
N ALA A 17 -4.56 3.51 -29.65
CA ALA A 17 -5.61 4.36 -30.21
C ALA A 17 -5.00 5.25 -31.29
N ASN A 18 -5.44 5.12 -32.55
CA ASN A 18 -5.16 6.09 -33.60
C ASN A 18 -6.27 7.15 -33.59
N VAL A 19 -5.95 8.33 -33.08
CA VAL A 19 -6.87 9.48 -33.02
C VAL A 19 -6.68 10.32 -34.26
N TYR A 20 -7.57 10.22 -35.22
CA TYR A 20 -7.53 10.97 -36.47
C TYR A 20 -8.36 12.25 -36.45
N THR A 21 -9.29 12.36 -35.45
CA THR A 21 -10.08 13.57 -35.18
C THR A 21 -10.27 13.71 -33.69
N ILE A 22 -9.87 14.85 -33.13
CA ILE A 22 -10.12 15.17 -31.72
C ILE A 22 -11.54 15.71 -31.60
N LEU A 23 -12.41 14.93 -31.00
CA LEU A 23 -13.77 15.32 -30.70
C LEU A 23 -13.84 16.17 -29.43
N PRO A 24 -14.88 17.01 -29.23
CA PRO A 24 -14.89 18.07 -28.21
C PRO A 24 -14.86 17.57 -26.76
N ASN A 25 -15.30 16.34 -26.51
CA ASN A 25 -15.40 15.83 -25.14
C ASN A 25 -14.19 14.97 -24.76
N THR A 26 -13.80 14.98 -23.50
CA THR A 26 -12.72 14.13 -22.96
C THR A 26 -13.04 12.65 -23.15
N TRP A 27 -14.29 12.26 -22.99
CA TRP A 27 -14.80 10.89 -23.06
C TRP A 27 -15.11 10.40 -24.50
N SER A 28 -14.94 11.23 -25.51
CA SER A 28 -15.23 10.85 -26.91
C SER A 28 -14.34 9.72 -27.44
N THR A 29 -13.20 9.49 -26.81
CA THR A 29 -12.31 8.35 -27.06
C THR A 29 -11.91 7.76 -25.73
N GLN A 30 -12.23 6.48 -25.48
CA GLN A 30 -12.01 5.82 -24.19
C GLN A 30 -11.52 4.38 -24.36
N LEU A 31 -10.61 3.96 -23.48
CA LEU A 31 -10.40 2.56 -23.10
C LEU A 31 -10.99 2.37 -21.69
N TYR A 32 -11.74 1.31 -21.47
CA TYR A 32 -12.22 1.00 -20.11
C TYR A 32 -12.39 -0.49 -19.86
N GLN A 33 -12.37 -0.84 -18.58
CA GLN A 33 -12.68 -2.16 -18.04
C GLN A 33 -13.47 -2.01 -16.74
N ASN A 34 -14.45 -2.89 -16.52
CA ASN A 34 -15.15 -2.94 -15.24
C ASN A 34 -14.33 -3.76 -14.23
N VAL A 35 -14.15 -3.21 -13.04
CA VAL A 35 -13.38 -3.78 -11.94
C VAL A 35 -14.14 -3.65 -10.62
N PRO A 36 -14.08 -4.63 -9.70
CA PRO A 36 -14.62 -4.45 -8.36
C PRO A 36 -13.67 -3.59 -7.53
N VAL A 37 -14.22 -2.66 -6.75
CA VAL A 37 -13.49 -1.89 -5.74
C VAL A 37 -14.30 -1.81 -4.45
N TYR A 38 -13.60 -1.76 -3.33
CA TYR A 38 -14.20 -1.76 -2.01
C TYR A 38 -13.87 -0.46 -1.28
N LYS A 39 -14.86 0.07 -0.57
CA LYS A 39 -14.71 1.25 0.28
C LYS A 39 -13.57 1.03 1.28
N ASP A 40 -12.83 2.10 1.55
CA ASP A 40 -11.74 2.16 2.50
C ASP A 40 -10.52 1.26 2.19
N ALA A 41 -10.58 0.41 1.15
CA ALA A 41 -9.40 -0.29 0.66
C ALA A 41 -8.51 0.67 -0.15
N THR A 42 -7.20 0.56 0.02
CA THR A 42 -6.24 1.33 -0.75
C THR A 42 -5.82 0.56 -2.01
N TYR A 43 -5.85 1.22 -3.15
CA TYR A 43 -5.47 0.66 -4.44
C TYR A 43 -4.25 1.37 -5.01
N GLN A 44 -3.39 0.62 -5.69
CA GLN A 44 -2.37 1.16 -6.56
C GLN A 44 -2.71 0.84 -8.01
N LEU A 45 -2.85 1.88 -8.82
CA LEU A 45 -2.94 1.79 -10.28
C LEU A 45 -1.57 2.09 -10.86
N SER A 46 -1.05 1.20 -11.70
CA SER A 46 0.17 1.43 -12.48
C SER A 46 -0.07 1.11 -13.94
N PHE A 47 0.52 1.88 -14.84
CA PHE A 47 0.47 1.64 -16.29
C PHE A 47 1.62 2.35 -16.98
N ARG A 48 1.91 1.94 -18.21
CA ARG A 48 2.82 2.65 -19.11
C ARG A 48 2.02 3.34 -20.20
N ALA A 49 2.47 4.53 -20.59
CA ALA A 49 1.86 5.28 -21.67
C ALA A 49 2.91 6.03 -22.51
N LYS A 50 2.62 6.20 -23.81
CA LYS A 50 3.28 7.14 -24.72
C LYS A 50 2.28 7.64 -25.76
N SER A 51 2.62 8.71 -26.45
CA SER A 51 1.86 9.23 -27.59
C SER A 51 2.81 9.71 -28.67
N SER A 52 2.40 9.67 -29.92
CA SER A 52 3.23 10.19 -31.02
C SER A 52 3.41 11.73 -30.98
N VAL A 53 2.58 12.43 -30.20
CA VAL A 53 2.70 13.86 -29.85
C VAL A 53 2.41 14.08 -28.37
N ALA A 54 3.14 15.00 -27.74
CA ALA A 54 2.90 15.32 -26.33
C ALA A 54 1.47 15.85 -26.12
N ARG A 55 0.78 15.31 -25.13
CA ARG A 55 -0.60 15.67 -24.79
C ARG A 55 -0.97 15.30 -23.36
N ASN A 56 -2.15 15.72 -22.93
CA ASN A 56 -2.74 15.27 -21.67
C ASN A 56 -3.76 14.15 -21.90
N LEU A 57 -3.80 13.20 -20.99
CA LEU A 57 -4.80 12.16 -20.85
C LEU A 57 -5.39 12.23 -19.43
N THR A 58 -6.58 11.64 -19.25
CA THR A 58 -7.14 11.45 -17.91
C THR A 58 -7.33 9.95 -17.66
N VAL A 59 -6.88 9.46 -16.51
CA VAL A 59 -7.25 8.15 -15.99
C VAL A 59 -8.22 8.33 -14.85
N GLY A 60 -9.24 7.47 -14.75
CA GLY A 60 -10.24 7.57 -13.71
C GLY A 60 -10.88 6.26 -13.34
N LEU A 61 -11.60 6.29 -12.23
CA LEU A 61 -12.48 5.23 -11.77
C LEU A 61 -13.86 5.83 -11.57
N GLU A 62 -14.85 5.35 -12.33
CA GLU A 62 -16.23 5.79 -12.24
C GLU A 62 -17.10 4.71 -11.60
N GLY A 63 -17.93 5.15 -10.64
CA GLY A 63 -18.96 4.35 -10.01
C GLY A 63 -20.31 4.42 -10.72
N ALA A 64 -21.38 4.14 -9.98
CA ALA A 64 -22.74 4.25 -10.48
C ALA A 64 -23.05 5.69 -10.94
N ASN A 65 -23.81 5.82 -12.04
CA ASN A 65 -24.19 7.10 -12.64
C ASN A 65 -22.97 8.00 -13.00
N ASN A 66 -21.85 7.39 -13.38
CA ASN A 66 -20.58 8.06 -13.70
C ASN A 66 -20.05 8.95 -12.54
N SER A 67 -20.34 8.59 -11.30
CA SER A 67 -19.75 9.27 -10.14
C SER A 67 -18.26 9.01 -10.10
N SER A 68 -17.44 10.08 -9.96
CA SER A 68 -15.99 9.92 -9.87
C SER A 68 -15.60 9.35 -8.51
N LEU A 69 -14.91 8.21 -8.51
CA LEU A 69 -14.28 7.59 -7.34
C LEU A 69 -12.78 7.91 -7.27
N PHE A 70 -12.17 8.19 -8.42
CA PHE A 70 -10.79 8.61 -8.61
C PHE A 70 -10.66 9.26 -9.98
N SER A 71 -9.84 10.30 -10.12
CA SER A 71 -9.56 10.93 -11.41
C SER A 71 -8.26 11.71 -11.36
N GLU A 72 -7.35 11.43 -12.31
CA GLU A 72 -6.09 12.14 -12.47
C GLU A 72 -5.84 12.47 -13.93
N THR A 73 -5.40 13.71 -14.18
CA THR A 73 -4.94 14.15 -15.49
C THR A 73 -3.42 14.20 -15.51
N PHE A 74 -2.81 13.57 -16.52
CA PHE A 74 -1.37 13.43 -16.64
C PHE A 74 -0.90 13.78 -18.06
N SER A 75 0.33 14.26 -18.15
CA SER A 75 0.97 14.56 -19.44
C SER A 75 1.70 13.35 -19.96
N VAL A 76 1.46 12.99 -21.21
CA VAL A 76 2.15 11.91 -21.92
C VAL A 76 3.03 12.48 -23.03
N GLY A 77 4.28 12.01 -23.08
CA GLY A 77 5.27 12.36 -24.10
C GLY A 77 5.40 11.30 -25.19
N THR A 78 6.45 11.41 -25.99
CA THR A 78 6.75 10.49 -27.11
C THR A 78 7.44 9.20 -26.68
N ASP A 79 8.05 9.19 -25.49
CA ASP A 79 8.71 8.03 -24.93
C ASP A 79 7.80 7.31 -23.93
N TRP A 80 7.99 6.00 -23.81
CA TRP A 80 7.31 5.21 -22.79
C TRP A 80 7.66 5.71 -21.39
N GLN A 81 6.62 6.03 -20.61
CA GLN A 81 6.75 6.41 -19.20
C GLN A 81 5.78 5.60 -18.34
N THR A 82 6.21 5.23 -17.15
CA THR A 82 5.36 4.58 -16.13
C THR A 82 4.71 5.64 -15.27
N TYR A 83 3.41 5.47 -15.05
CA TYR A 83 2.58 6.28 -14.15
C TYR A 83 2.06 5.40 -13.03
N THR A 84 2.10 5.89 -11.81
CA THR A 84 1.60 5.17 -10.63
C THR A 84 0.79 6.12 -9.76
N TYR A 85 -0.41 5.69 -9.37
CA TYR A 85 -1.32 6.43 -8.51
C TYR A 85 -1.83 5.54 -7.40
N THR A 86 -1.97 6.11 -6.21
CA THR A 86 -2.57 5.44 -5.05
C THR A 86 -3.83 6.18 -4.65
N PHE A 87 -4.93 5.45 -4.41
CA PHE A 87 -6.22 6.04 -4.04
C PHE A 87 -7.06 5.07 -3.22
N SER A 88 -8.04 5.62 -2.47
CA SER A 88 -9.01 4.83 -1.69
C SER A 88 -10.42 5.29 -2.06
N PRO A 89 -11.26 4.42 -2.66
CA PRO A 89 -12.63 4.76 -3.01
C PRO A 89 -13.49 5.05 -1.78
N SER A 90 -14.31 6.07 -1.84
CA SER A 90 -15.24 6.44 -0.75
C SER A 90 -16.46 5.52 -0.64
N VAL A 91 -16.73 4.69 -1.65
CA VAL A 91 -17.82 3.72 -1.70
C VAL A 91 -17.38 2.44 -2.42
N SER A 92 -17.97 1.30 -2.01
CA SER A 92 -17.77 0.03 -2.72
C SER A 92 -18.57 0.00 -4.02
N ASN A 93 -17.99 -0.60 -5.06
CA ASN A 93 -18.67 -0.82 -6.34
C ASN A 93 -18.16 -2.13 -6.98
N ASN A 94 -19.04 -3.10 -7.21
CA ASN A 94 -18.66 -4.40 -7.78
C ASN A 94 -18.36 -4.33 -9.29
N SER A 95 -18.64 -3.20 -9.94
CA SER A 95 -18.46 -3.00 -11.38
C SER A 95 -18.11 -1.53 -11.69
N ALA A 96 -17.15 -0.97 -10.95
CA ALA A 96 -16.62 0.35 -11.23
C ALA A 96 -15.86 0.34 -12.57
N LYS A 97 -15.95 1.39 -13.32
CA LYS A 97 -15.30 1.53 -14.62
C LYS A 97 -13.93 2.17 -14.44
N LEU A 98 -12.85 1.37 -14.53
CA LEU A 98 -11.51 1.90 -14.72
C LEU A 98 -11.38 2.35 -16.17
N LEU A 99 -11.06 3.62 -16.41
CA LEU A 99 -11.09 4.21 -17.74
C LEU A 99 -9.93 5.16 -18.00
N PHE A 100 -9.59 5.27 -19.29
CA PHE A 100 -8.66 6.26 -19.82
C PHE A 100 -9.41 7.13 -20.84
N PHE A 101 -9.51 8.42 -20.56
CA PHE A 101 -10.05 9.40 -21.48
C PHE A 101 -8.93 9.93 -22.40
N MET A 102 -9.12 9.79 -23.68
CA MET A 102 -8.17 10.13 -24.74
C MET A 102 -8.74 11.13 -25.75
N GLY A 103 -9.92 11.67 -25.50
CA GLY A 103 -10.53 12.73 -26.29
C GLY A 103 -9.91 14.10 -26.03
N ASN A 104 -10.70 15.16 -26.01
CA ASN A 104 -10.21 16.53 -25.77
C ASN A 104 -9.93 16.79 -24.28
N VAL A 105 -8.79 16.30 -23.80
CA VAL A 105 -8.28 16.60 -22.46
C VAL A 105 -7.49 17.91 -22.53
N SER A 106 -7.55 18.76 -21.52
CA SER A 106 -6.91 20.07 -21.47
C SER A 106 -5.45 20.05 -21.98
N GLY A 107 -5.14 20.95 -22.90
CA GLY A 107 -3.82 21.03 -23.55
C GLY A 107 -3.59 20.03 -24.68
N THR A 108 -4.63 19.31 -25.11
CA THR A 108 -4.56 18.37 -26.24
C THR A 108 -4.37 19.11 -27.57
N THR A 109 -3.54 18.52 -28.45
CA THR A 109 -3.32 19.00 -29.80
C THR A 109 -4.47 18.63 -30.75
N ASP A 110 -4.70 19.44 -31.79
CA ASP A 110 -5.64 19.12 -32.89
C ASP A 110 -5.01 18.24 -34.00
N THR A 111 -3.75 17.86 -33.82
CA THR A 111 -3.03 17.01 -34.80
C THR A 111 -3.41 15.55 -34.61
N ALA A 112 -3.68 14.84 -35.71
CA ALA A 112 -3.87 13.38 -35.68
C ALA A 112 -2.63 12.68 -35.07
N HIS A 113 -2.83 11.71 -34.18
CA HIS A 113 -1.75 11.08 -33.44
C HIS A 113 -2.15 9.69 -32.92
N ASP A 114 -1.15 8.96 -32.49
CA ASP A 114 -1.31 7.66 -31.83
C ASP A 114 -1.07 7.77 -30.32
N ILE A 115 -1.88 7.06 -29.53
CA ILE A 115 -1.73 6.90 -28.09
C ILE A 115 -1.54 5.42 -27.80
N TYR A 116 -0.58 5.10 -26.95
CA TYR A 116 -0.28 3.74 -26.53
C TYR A 116 -0.41 3.61 -25.03
N LEU A 117 -1.04 2.50 -24.59
CA LEU A 117 -1.15 2.09 -23.18
C LEU A 117 -0.69 0.65 -23.05
N ASP A 118 0.02 0.35 -21.96
CA ASP A 118 0.55 -0.98 -21.69
C ASP A 118 0.74 -1.22 -20.20
N ASP A 119 0.97 -2.47 -19.79
CA ASP A 119 1.26 -2.89 -18.42
C ASP A 119 0.27 -2.32 -17.38
N ILE A 120 -1.03 -2.27 -17.72
CA ILE A 120 -2.05 -1.72 -16.82
C ILE A 120 -2.33 -2.71 -15.69
N THR A 121 -2.06 -2.32 -14.46
CA THR A 121 -2.36 -3.09 -13.24
C THR A 121 -3.18 -2.24 -12.27
N LEU A 122 -4.14 -2.86 -11.61
CA LEU A 122 -4.87 -2.29 -10.47
C LEU A 122 -4.84 -3.32 -9.34
N GLU A 123 -4.12 -3.01 -8.29
CA GLU A 123 -3.90 -3.90 -7.16
C GLU A 123 -4.43 -3.26 -5.88
N ALA A 124 -5.12 -4.05 -5.06
CA ALA A 124 -5.42 -3.65 -3.70
C ALA A 124 -4.14 -3.76 -2.86
N LEU A 125 -3.73 -2.65 -2.27
CA LEU A 125 -2.63 -2.68 -1.31
C LEU A 125 -3.12 -3.25 0.03
N PRO A 126 -2.29 -3.99 0.74
CA PRO A 126 -2.65 -4.40 2.08
C PRO A 126 -2.82 -3.16 2.98
N ASP A 127 -3.84 -3.16 3.82
CA ASP A 127 -4.02 -2.12 4.82
C ASP A 127 -2.87 -2.17 5.83
N GLU A 128 -2.16 -1.04 5.98
CA GLU A 128 -1.14 -0.91 7.02
C GLU A 128 -1.83 -0.56 8.35
N LEU A 129 -1.82 -1.51 9.28
CA LEU A 129 -2.46 -1.36 10.60
C LEU A 129 -1.55 -0.70 11.63
N VAL A 130 -0.24 -0.66 11.35
CA VAL A 130 0.78 -0.07 12.21
C VAL A 130 1.04 1.36 11.77
N THR A 131 0.91 2.32 12.68
CA THR A 131 1.29 3.72 12.41
C THR A 131 2.75 3.95 12.76
N ASN A 132 3.46 4.79 11.99
CA ASN A 132 4.87 5.14 12.21
C ASN A 132 5.77 3.89 12.41
N GLY A 133 5.57 2.87 11.55
CA GLY A 133 6.35 1.62 11.62
C GLY A 133 7.82 1.78 11.17
N ASP A 134 8.13 2.87 10.47
CA ASP A 134 9.47 3.27 10.05
C ASP A 134 10.20 4.16 11.06
N PHE A 135 9.53 4.51 12.18
CA PHE A 135 10.03 5.38 13.24
C PHE A 135 10.53 6.77 12.76
N SER A 136 10.05 7.24 11.60
CA SER A 136 10.42 8.55 11.04
C SER A 136 9.97 9.72 11.93
N ASP A 137 8.93 9.53 12.74
CA ASP A 137 8.42 10.48 13.75
C ASP A 137 8.70 9.97 15.19
N GLY A 138 9.90 9.45 15.41
CA GLY A 138 10.31 8.94 16.71
C GLY A 138 9.40 7.83 17.23
N LEU A 139 8.93 7.95 18.48
CA LEU A 139 8.00 6.99 19.12
C LEU A 139 6.53 7.40 18.97
N THR A 140 6.19 8.36 18.13
CA THR A 140 4.79 8.75 17.92
C THR A 140 3.93 7.54 17.54
N GLY A 141 2.84 7.30 18.29
CA GLY A 141 1.96 6.13 18.10
C GLY A 141 2.47 4.84 18.75
N TRP A 142 3.70 4.81 19.27
CA TRP A 142 4.27 3.69 19.99
C TRP A 142 4.38 3.97 21.49
N GLU A 143 4.20 2.95 22.28
CA GLU A 143 4.38 2.96 23.73
C GLU A 143 5.49 1.98 24.13
N THR A 144 6.13 2.25 25.26
CA THR A 144 7.18 1.40 25.80
C THR A 144 6.90 1.06 27.26
N TRP A 145 7.36 -0.09 27.69
CA TRP A 145 7.32 -0.48 29.09
C TRP A 145 8.63 -1.16 29.49
N THR A 146 9.12 -0.89 30.67
CA THR A 146 10.37 -1.47 31.18
C THR A 146 10.33 -1.73 32.68
N GLU A 147 10.98 -2.82 33.05
CA GLU A 147 11.51 -3.08 34.39
C GLU A 147 13.04 -2.94 34.36
N ASN A 148 13.64 -2.63 35.48
CA ASN A 148 15.11 -2.71 35.68
C ASN A 148 15.98 -1.86 34.73
N GLY A 149 15.50 -0.67 34.36
CA GLY A 149 16.35 0.38 33.79
C GLY A 149 16.71 0.24 32.31
N SER A 150 15.98 -0.53 31.53
CA SER A 150 16.09 -0.46 30.05
C SER A 150 15.69 0.93 29.57
N THR A 151 16.37 1.42 28.55
CA THR A 151 16.08 2.72 27.92
C THR A 151 15.76 2.55 26.45
N TYR A 152 14.96 3.46 25.91
CA TYR A 152 14.46 3.41 24.53
C TYR A 152 14.70 4.73 23.82
N ASN A 153 15.06 4.65 22.57
CA ASN A 153 15.29 5.81 21.71
C ASN A 153 14.95 5.46 20.25
N CYS A 154 14.81 6.46 19.40
CA CYS A 154 14.80 6.32 17.96
C CYS A 154 16.04 6.99 17.38
N THR A 155 16.77 6.28 16.55
CA THR A 155 17.99 6.79 15.91
C THR A 155 18.03 6.29 14.47
N ASP A 156 18.25 7.19 13.53
CA ASP A 156 18.34 6.89 12.09
C ASP A 156 17.14 6.10 11.54
N GLY A 157 15.93 6.43 11.98
CA GLY A 157 14.70 5.75 11.56
C GLY A 157 14.56 4.34 12.12
N ALA A 158 15.19 4.04 13.25
CA ALA A 158 15.06 2.76 13.92
C ALA A 158 14.80 2.93 15.41
N PHE A 159 13.93 2.09 15.97
CA PHE A 159 13.77 1.92 17.41
C PHE A 159 15.01 1.23 17.98
N VAL A 160 15.56 1.76 19.08
CA VAL A 160 16.71 1.22 19.79
C VAL A 160 16.39 0.99 21.26
N ALA A 161 16.46 -0.26 21.69
CA ALA A 161 16.38 -0.65 23.09
C ALA A 161 17.77 -0.93 23.66
N THR A 162 18.14 -0.24 24.74
CA THR A 162 19.34 -0.54 25.53
C THR A 162 18.95 -1.29 26.78
N ILE A 163 19.37 -2.54 26.89
CA ILE A 163 19.06 -3.45 27.96
C ILE A 163 20.33 -3.70 28.76
N PRO A 164 20.50 -3.08 29.95
CA PRO A 164 21.78 -3.07 30.66
C PRO A 164 22.09 -4.37 31.41
N THR A 165 21.09 -5.19 31.69
CA THR A 165 21.21 -6.44 32.44
C THR A 165 20.25 -7.48 31.92
N THR A 166 20.48 -8.76 32.26
CA THR A 166 19.49 -9.82 32.02
C THR A 166 18.20 -9.50 32.77
N LEU A 167 17.09 -9.43 32.03
CA LEU A 167 15.76 -9.15 32.60
C LEU A 167 15.10 -10.44 33.09
N PRO A 168 14.22 -10.37 34.11
CA PRO A 168 13.64 -11.58 34.70
C PRO A 168 12.62 -12.28 33.80
N ASN A 169 11.85 -11.52 33.00
CA ASN A 169 10.75 -12.05 32.21
C ASN A 169 10.83 -11.61 30.75
N THR A 170 10.16 -12.31 29.86
CA THR A 170 10.06 -11.95 28.43
C THR A 170 9.45 -10.55 28.23
N TRP A 171 8.47 -10.19 29.03
CA TRP A 171 7.72 -8.94 28.99
C TRP A 171 8.39 -7.79 29.78
N SER A 172 9.55 -8.01 30.44
CA SER A 172 10.24 -6.99 31.24
C SER A 172 10.79 -5.81 30.44
N ALA A 173 10.82 -5.88 29.13
CA ALA A 173 11.10 -4.77 28.21
C ALA A 173 10.18 -4.92 27.00
N GLN A 174 9.42 -3.87 26.67
CA GLN A 174 8.44 -3.92 25.57
C GLN A 174 8.45 -2.64 24.73
N LEU A 175 8.19 -2.85 23.44
CA LEU A 175 7.68 -1.85 22.50
C LEU A 175 6.30 -2.32 22.06
N TYR A 176 5.27 -1.47 22.07
CA TYR A 176 3.94 -1.87 21.65
C TYR A 176 3.11 -0.74 21.05
N GLN A 177 2.12 -1.13 20.26
CA GLN A 177 1.10 -0.24 19.71
C GLN A 177 -0.26 -0.92 19.76
N ASN A 178 -1.31 -0.16 20.09
CA ASN A 178 -2.68 -0.65 19.98
C ASN A 178 -3.18 -0.49 18.55
N ILE A 179 -3.62 -1.57 17.94
CA ILE A 179 -4.14 -1.62 16.57
C ILE A 179 -5.56 -2.15 16.53
N THR A 180 -6.33 -1.78 15.52
CA THR A 180 -7.64 -2.37 15.24
C THR A 180 -7.45 -3.53 14.27
N LEU A 181 -7.94 -4.72 14.64
CA LEU A 181 -7.87 -5.91 13.79
C LEU A 181 -9.27 -6.26 13.28
N PRO A 182 -9.55 -6.15 11.97
CA PRO A 182 -10.79 -6.64 11.38
C PRO A 182 -11.00 -8.14 11.56
N GLU A 183 -12.24 -8.58 11.40
CA GLU A 183 -12.62 -10.00 11.51
C GLU A 183 -12.23 -10.78 10.24
N ASN A 184 -11.87 -12.07 10.41
CA ASN A 184 -11.65 -13.03 9.32
C ASN A 184 -10.59 -12.62 8.30
N GLY A 185 -9.56 -11.87 8.73
CA GLY A 185 -8.45 -11.47 7.88
C GLY A 185 -7.27 -12.44 7.93
N THR A 186 -6.47 -12.43 6.88
CA THR A 186 -5.10 -12.95 6.89
C THR A 186 -4.16 -11.77 6.99
N TYR A 187 -3.31 -11.79 8.00
CA TYR A 187 -2.41 -10.70 8.34
C TYR A 187 -0.97 -11.13 8.19
N LYS A 188 -0.13 -10.23 7.73
CA LYS A 188 1.31 -10.40 7.67
C LYS A 188 1.97 -9.34 8.54
N ILE A 189 2.77 -9.75 9.50
CA ILE A 189 3.71 -8.86 10.16
C ILE A 189 5.06 -8.96 9.46
N SER A 190 5.66 -7.81 9.18
CA SER A 190 7.00 -7.71 8.59
C SER A 190 7.78 -6.63 9.35
N PHE A 191 8.99 -6.94 9.77
CA PHE A 191 9.86 -5.98 10.45
C PHE A 191 11.33 -6.32 10.19
N LYS A 192 12.19 -5.31 10.30
CA LYS A 192 13.65 -5.51 10.30
C LYS A 192 14.17 -5.45 11.72
N ALA A 193 15.04 -6.37 12.07
CA ALA A 193 15.66 -6.40 13.38
C ALA A 193 17.15 -6.76 13.31
N LYS A 194 17.92 -6.24 14.27
CA LYS A 194 19.26 -6.67 14.64
C LYS A 194 19.49 -6.46 16.13
N SER A 195 20.49 -7.09 16.69
CA SER A 195 20.91 -6.90 18.09
C SER A 195 22.44 -6.87 18.17
N SER A 196 23.00 -6.26 19.20
CA SER A 196 24.44 -6.27 19.45
C SER A 196 25.00 -7.68 19.75
N ILE A 197 24.14 -8.58 20.21
CA ILE A 197 24.41 -10.02 20.42
C ILE A 197 23.24 -10.81 19.84
N ALA A 198 23.51 -12.01 19.33
CA ALA A 198 22.42 -12.90 18.87
C ALA A 198 21.51 -13.26 20.04
N ARG A 199 20.19 -13.09 19.85
CA ARG A 199 19.18 -13.32 20.87
C ARG A 199 17.83 -13.66 20.26
N GLN A 200 16.87 -13.99 21.11
CA GLN A 200 15.46 -14.14 20.74
C GLN A 200 14.62 -12.95 21.20
N ILE A 201 13.57 -12.64 20.46
CA ILE A 201 12.49 -11.75 20.83
C ILE A 201 11.16 -12.45 20.62
N THR A 202 10.13 -12.08 21.39
CA THR A 202 8.77 -12.56 21.14
C THR A 202 7.94 -11.41 20.59
N VAL A 203 7.21 -11.66 19.51
CA VAL A 203 6.22 -10.74 18.97
C VAL A 203 4.86 -11.37 19.13
N ALA A 204 3.92 -10.62 19.70
CA ALA A 204 2.57 -11.11 19.96
C ALA A 204 1.53 -10.03 19.63
N LEU A 205 0.32 -10.47 19.35
CA LEU A 205 -0.86 -9.63 19.26
C LEU A 205 -1.80 -10.04 20.39
N GLU A 206 -1.84 -9.24 21.43
CA GLU A 206 -2.58 -9.49 22.65
C GLU A 206 -3.92 -8.76 22.63
N LYS A 207 -5.01 -9.47 22.88
CA LYS A 207 -6.34 -8.90 23.07
C LYS A 207 -6.57 -8.45 24.50
N ASP A 208 -6.23 -9.33 25.40
CA ASP A 208 -6.18 -9.18 26.85
C ASP A 208 -4.97 -10.01 27.35
N ALA A 209 -4.62 -9.87 28.59
CA ALA A 209 -3.41 -10.48 29.16
C ALA A 209 -3.36 -12.03 29.09
N LEU A 210 -4.40 -12.71 28.60
CA LEU A 210 -4.56 -14.15 28.73
C LEU A 210 -4.74 -14.91 27.39
N SER A 211 -4.96 -14.23 26.27
CA SER A 211 -5.27 -14.90 24.97
C SER A 211 -4.73 -14.11 23.79
N PRO A 212 -3.45 -14.29 23.43
CA PRO A 212 -2.93 -13.64 22.23
C PRO A 212 -3.59 -14.21 20.98
N ALA A 213 -3.90 -13.33 20.00
CA ALA A 213 -4.34 -13.75 18.67
C ALA A 213 -3.21 -14.50 17.95
N PHE A 214 -1.96 -14.09 18.18
CA PHE A 214 -0.76 -14.88 17.89
C PHE A 214 0.34 -14.53 18.91
N SER A 215 1.29 -15.44 19.07
CA SER A 215 2.54 -15.20 19.79
C SER A 215 3.63 -16.06 19.16
N GLN A 216 4.68 -15.42 18.67
CA GLN A 216 5.77 -16.08 17.97
C GLN A 216 7.12 -15.57 18.45
N THR A 217 8.06 -16.49 18.66
CA THR A 217 9.45 -16.17 18.99
C THR A 217 10.31 -16.18 17.73
N PHE A 218 11.18 -15.19 17.58
CA PHE A 218 12.06 -15.01 16.45
C PHE A 218 13.53 -14.88 16.91
N ASP A 219 14.42 -15.48 16.15
CA ASP A 219 15.85 -15.28 16.30
C ASP A 219 16.29 -13.96 15.67
N VAL A 220 17.05 -13.16 16.41
CA VAL A 220 17.59 -11.88 15.96
C VAL A 220 19.11 -11.95 16.02
N GLY A 221 19.75 -11.84 14.85
CA GLY A 221 21.21 -11.83 14.73
C GLY A 221 21.82 -10.44 14.89
N THR A 222 23.12 -10.33 14.59
CA THR A 222 23.87 -9.08 14.66
C THR A 222 23.72 -8.18 13.44
N ASP A 223 23.26 -8.73 12.32
CA ASP A 223 23.02 -8.00 11.08
C ASP A 223 21.52 -7.73 10.90
N TRP A 224 21.20 -6.65 10.17
CA TRP A 224 19.83 -6.35 9.81
C TRP A 224 19.23 -7.49 8.97
N THR A 225 18.15 -8.08 9.48
CA THR A 225 17.40 -9.13 8.80
C THR A 225 15.92 -8.76 8.75
N THR A 226 15.27 -8.99 7.62
CA THR A 226 13.80 -8.89 7.51
C THR A 226 13.19 -10.18 8.02
N ILE A 227 12.26 -10.05 8.96
CA ILE A 227 11.49 -11.14 9.55
C ILE A 227 10.04 -10.95 9.13
N GLU A 228 9.42 -12.02 8.66
CA GLU A 228 8.02 -12.03 8.21
C GLU A 228 7.27 -13.19 8.87
N TYR A 229 6.02 -12.93 9.25
CA TYR A 229 5.14 -13.96 9.78
C TYR A 229 3.70 -13.69 9.35
N THR A 230 3.01 -14.73 8.88
CA THR A 230 1.60 -14.65 8.46
C THR A 230 0.73 -15.42 9.44
N PHE A 231 -0.37 -14.82 9.84
CA PHE A 231 -1.36 -15.44 10.72
C PHE A 231 -2.79 -15.11 10.26
N SER A 232 -3.75 -15.92 10.66
CA SER A 232 -5.17 -15.69 10.37
C SER A 232 -5.90 -15.29 11.65
N GLY A 233 -6.60 -14.17 11.61
CA GLY A 233 -7.48 -13.71 12.66
C GLY A 233 -8.92 -14.12 12.39
N THR A 234 -9.54 -14.82 13.33
CA THR A 234 -10.94 -15.26 13.22
C THR A 234 -11.92 -14.36 13.98
N THR A 235 -11.41 -13.40 14.71
CA THR A 235 -12.18 -12.50 15.58
C THR A 235 -11.72 -11.07 15.37
N SER A 236 -12.66 -10.11 15.31
CA SER A 236 -12.34 -8.68 15.29
C SER A 236 -11.92 -8.21 16.68
N TYR A 237 -10.95 -7.31 16.72
CA TYR A 237 -10.52 -6.61 17.92
C TYR A 237 -10.52 -5.11 17.65
N SER A 238 -11.31 -4.35 18.41
CA SER A 238 -11.32 -2.89 18.33
C SER A 238 -10.05 -2.25 18.88
N SER A 239 -9.31 -3.00 19.72
CA SER A 239 -8.00 -2.62 20.25
C SER A 239 -7.25 -3.89 20.61
N ALA A 240 -6.26 -4.25 19.83
CA ALA A 240 -5.33 -5.33 20.11
C ALA A 240 -3.93 -4.74 20.28
N LYS A 241 -3.19 -5.22 21.27
CA LYS A 241 -1.84 -4.76 21.56
C LYS A 241 -0.83 -5.55 20.72
N LEU A 242 -0.31 -4.97 19.65
CA LEU A 242 0.86 -5.50 18.97
C LEU A 242 2.09 -5.21 19.84
N VAL A 243 2.75 -6.24 20.35
CA VAL A 243 3.86 -6.10 21.29
C VAL A 243 5.10 -6.86 20.84
N PHE A 244 6.24 -6.19 20.93
CA PHE A 244 7.59 -6.74 20.84
C PHE A 244 8.13 -6.89 22.26
N MET A 245 8.30 -8.13 22.71
CA MET A 245 8.85 -8.45 24.02
C MET A 245 10.34 -8.68 23.90
N LEU A 246 11.12 -7.84 24.54
CA LEU A 246 12.57 -7.74 24.41
C LEU A 246 13.31 -8.20 25.68
N GLY A 247 12.59 -8.72 26.66
CA GLY A 247 13.15 -9.19 27.92
C GLY A 247 13.87 -10.54 27.79
N ASN A 248 13.78 -11.38 28.82
CA ASN A 248 14.42 -12.70 28.85
C ASN A 248 13.64 -13.70 27.98
N VAL A 249 13.92 -13.71 26.69
CA VAL A 249 13.36 -14.68 25.73
C VAL A 249 14.41 -15.74 25.44
N GLY A 250 14.07 -17.02 25.60
CA GLY A 250 14.98 -18.14 25.32
C GLY A 250 16.23 -18.22 26.20
N SER A 251 16.21 -17.62 27.39
CA SER A 251 17.34 -17.59 28.33
C SER A 251 18.56 -16.82 27.84
N THR A 252 18.37 -15.79 27.01
CA THR A 252 19.43 -14.91 26.47
C THR A 252 19.39 -13.51 27.10
#